data_e6ae2ac07f244cf73de0fec932fd3f1c
#
_entry.id   e6ae2ac07f244cf73de0fec932fd3f1c
#
_cell.length_a   1.000
_cell.length_b   1.000
_cell.length_c   1.000
_cell.angle_alpha   90.00
_cell.angle_beta   90.00
_cell.angle_gamma   90.00
#
_symmetry.space_group_name_H-M   'P 1'
#
loop_
_entity.id
_entity.type
_entity.pdbx_description
1 polymer ?
#
loop_
_entity_poly.entity_id
_entity_poly.type
_entity_poly.pdbx_seq_one_letter_code
_entity_poly.pdbx_strand_id
1 'polypeptide(L)'
;MTALRAKALTFGAVSVVNAIASGKGATASVRLSTEAEVDLEDSPGEWETSINGRRIESALGVETVRRAIRSVGKDPEDFSGRVMTRTAVPIGVGLKTSSSSSTAIALAVRAALGVKAFDPKTALDCSVEASLASGASVTGALDDAAGCLLGGLNMTDNIERKIIKSKLFEKGLKVLIKVPKAKSRRESVDPKFVRMFGGLTDIFFEMSLRGDPWTAMILNGMTYSSILKYDPFPALVAVEHGALGAGLSGTGPAVAAVFEPSKRSEMDALAEQWRTDGSNVIETESNNEHGKVVTFG
;
A
#
# COMPACT_ATOMS: atom_id res chain seq x y z
N MET A 1 28.20 18.85 13.73
CA MET A 1 27.54 18.21 12.57
C MET A 1 26.07 18.56 12.63
N THR A 2 25.52 19.19 11.61
CA THR A 2 24.09 19.47 11.52
C THR A 2 23.40 18.14 11.20
N ALA A 3 22.50 17.69 12.08
CA ALA A 3 21.73 16.48 11.83
C ALA A 3 20.83 16.73 10.61
N LEU A 4 20.95 15.88 9.59
CA LEU A 4 20.11 15.93 8.40
C LEU A 4 18.79 15.21 8.71
N ARG A 5 17.75 15.99 9.02
CA ARG A 5 16.45 15.47 9.46
C ARG A 5 15.34 15.87 8.51
N ALA A 6 14.42 14.97 8.23
CA ALA A 6 13.18 15.31 7.54
C ALA A 6 12.05 14.34 7.90
N LYS A 7 10.82 14.78 7.66
CA LYS A 7 9.60 13.97 7.78
C LYS A 7 8.81 13.99 6.50
N ALA A 8 8.24 12.86 6.15
CA ALA A 8 7.31 12.73 5.04
C ALA A 8 6.09 11.90 5.42
N LEU A 9 5.00 12.18 4.73
CA LEU A 9 3.70 11.55 4.90
C LEU A 9 3.28 10.87 3.60
N THR A 10 2.77 9.66 3.71
CA THR A 10 2.10 8.91 2.65
C THR A 10 0.83 8.24 3.18
N PHE A 11 0.15 7.44 2.37
CA PHE A 11 -1.15 6.89 2.72
C PHE A 11 -1.19 5.37 2.53
N GLY A 12 -2.20 4.71 3.06
CA GLY A 12 -2.51 3.33 2.78
C GLY A 12 -3.29 3.18 1.46
N ALA A 13 -3.43 1.96 1.00
CA ALA A 13 -4.24 1.64 -0.16
C ALA A 13 -4.91 0.27 -0.01
N VAL A 14 -5.99 0.06 -0.77
CA VAL A 14 -6.68 -1.23 -0.89
C VAL A 14 -6.59 -1.73 -2.32
N SER A 15 -6.51 -3.05 -2.51
CA SER A 15 -6.49 -3.63 -3.85
C SER A 15 -7.85 -3.56 -4.52
N VAL A 16 -7.86 -3.10 -5.75
CA VAL A 16 -8.96 -3.26 -6.72
C VAL A 16 -8.67 -4.48 -7.59
N VAL A 17 -7.44 -4.59 -8.12
CA VAL A 17 -6.94 -5.76 -8.82
C VAL A 17 -5.58 -6.15 -8.25
N ASN A 18 -5.40 -7.40 -7.91
CA ASN A 18 -4.16 -7.90 -7.30
C ASN A 18 -3.14 -8.31 -8.36
N ALA A 19 -1.96 -7.69 -8.32
CA ALA A 19 -0.90 -7.90 -9.31
C ALA A 19 -0.16 -9.25 -9.21
N ILE A 20 -0.41 -10.07 -8.17
CA ILE A 20 0.43 -11.23 -7.86
C ILE A 20 0.45 -12.31 -8.95
N ALA A 21 -0.62 -12.45 -9.76
CA ALA A 21 -0.71 -13.47 -10.80
C ALA A 21 -0.18 -13.00 -12.17
N SER A 22 -0.49 -11.78 -12.61
CA SER A 22 -0.14 -11.28 -13.94
C SER A 22 0.93 -10.17 -13.93
N GLY A 23 1.21 -9.60 -12.76
CA GLY A 23 2.04 -8.40 -12.66
C GLY A 23 1.27 -7.09 -12.88
N LYS A 24 0.03 -7.14 -13.34
CA LYS A 24 -0.83 -5.96 -13.52
C LYS A 24 -1.75 -5.79 -12.31
N GLY A 25 -1.72 -4.60 -11.71
CA GLY A 25 -2.47 -4.31 -10.50
C GLY A 25 -3.19 -2.98 -10.53
N ALA A 26 -4.23 -2.89 -9.71
CA ALA A 26 -4.95 -1.63 -9.48
C ALA A 26 -5.20 -1.44 -7.99
N THR A 27 -4.91 -0.24 -7.49
CA THR A 27 -5.07 0.10 -6.07
C THR A 27 -5.80 1.43 -5.90
N ALA A 28 -6.66 1.48 -4.91
CA ALA A 28 -7.37 2.66 -4.47
C ALA A 28 -6.75 3.19 -3.17
N SER A 29 -6.29 4.44 -3.18
CA SER A 29 -5.72 5.10 -2.01
C SER A 29 -6.78 5.39 -0.96
N VAL A 30 -6.44 5.23 0.34
CA VAL A 30 -7.33 5.49 1.47
C VAL A 30 -6.65 6.37 2.52
N ARG A 31 -7.43 7.15 3.29
CA ARG A 31 -6.94 8.09 4.32
C ARG A 31 -6.46 7.40 5.60
N LEU A 32 -5.59 6.42 5.45
CA LEU A 32 -4.82 5.85 6.56
C LEU A 32 -3.37 6.29 6.38
N SER A 33 -2.89 7.19 7.21
CA SER A 33 -1.58 7.82 7.03
C SER A 33 -0.43 6.96 7.53
N THR A 34 0.73 7.13 6.89
CA THR A 34 2.03 6.68 7.36
C THR A 34 3.01 7.85 7.31
N GLU A 35 3.60 8.19 8.44
CA GLU A 35 4.67 9.18 8.56
C GLU A 35 6.01 8.46 8.72
N ALA A 36 7.02 8.89 7.97
CA ALA A 36 8.41 8.50 8.20
C ALA A 36 9.21 9.73 8.63
N GLU A 37 9.97 9.59 9.71
CA GLU A 37 10.96 10.53 10.18
C GLU A 37 12.34 9.89 10.05
N VAL A 38 13.29 10.62 9.45
CA VAL A 38 14.67 10.16 9.31
C VAL A 38 15.61 11.16 9.97
N ASP A 39 16.57 10.61 10.69
CA ASP A 39 17.73 11.33 11.22
C ASP A 39 18.97 10.71 10.54
N LEU A 40 19.64 11.45 9.67
CA LEU A 40 20.84 11.01 8.96
C LEU A 40 22.07 11.61 9.61
N GLU A 41 23.08 10.79 9.77
CA GLU A 41 24.43 11.15 10.19
C GLU A 41 25.36 10.98 9.01
N ASP A 42 26.14 12.02 8.67
CA ASP A 42 27.16 12.01 7.61
C ASP A 42 28.42 11.32 8.15
N SER A 43 28.30 10.05 8.46
CA SER A 43 29.35 9.16 8.95
C SER A 43 28.92 7.70 8.79
N PRO A 44 29.87 6.80 8.45
CA PRO A 44 29.61 5.35 8.40
C PRO A 44 29.07 4.81 9.73
N GLY A 45 28.13 3.86 9.67
CA GLY A 45 27.56 3.22 10.84
C GLY A 45 26.33 2.38 10.55
N GLU A 46 25.62 2.01 11.59
CA GLU A 46 24.42 1.17 11.51
C GLU A 46 23.13 2.00 11.34
N TRP A 47 22.11 1.37 10.79
CA TRP A 47 20.77 1.91 10.67
C TRP A 47 19.86 1.37 11.77
N GLU A 48 19.27 2.25 12.54
CA GLU A 48 18.22 1.89 13.47
C GLU A 48 16.84 2.09 12.85
N THR A 49 15.99 1.08 12.91
CA THR A 49 14.62 1.16 12.39
C THR A 49 13.58 0.91 13.48
N SER A 50 12.47 1.65 13.42
CA SER A 50 11.34 1.46 14.34
C SER A 50 9.99 1.69 13.65
N ILE A 51 8.97 0.97 14.10
CA ILE A 51 7.57 1.16 13.68
C ILE A 51 6.70 1.33 14.93
N ASN A 52 5.92 2.42 14.96
CA ASN A 52 5.01 2.76 16.07
C ASN A 52 5.71 2.70 17.43
N GLY A 53 6.96 3.21 17.49
CA GLY A 53 7.79 3.26 18.69
C GLY A 53 8.45 1.93 19.09
N ARG A 54 8.26 0.86 18.33
CA ARG A 54 8.94 -0.42 18.56
C ARG A 54 10.13 -0.57 17.65
N ARG A 55 11.32 -0.82 18.21
CA ARG A 55 12.51 -1.13 17.42
C ARG A 55 12.28 -2.46 16.68
N ILE A 56 12.60 -2.48 15.41
CA ILE A 56 12.49 -3.65 14.54
C ILE A 56 13.71 -3.71 13.60
N GLU A 57 14.08 -4.89 13.19
CA GLU A 57 15.01 -5.07 12.07
C GLU A 57 14.22 -5.04 10.77
N SER A 58 14.33 -3.95 10.01
CA SER A 58 13.60 -3.77 8.76
C SER A 58 14.54 -3.75 7.57
N ALA A 59 14.77 -4.91 6.96
CA ALA A 59 15.53 -4.98 5.71
C ALA A 59 14.95 -4.04 4.63
N LEU A 60 13.63 -3.99 4.48
CA LEU A 60 12.96 -3.07 3.57
C LEU A 60 13.25 -1.60 3.91
N GLY A 61 13.20 -1.23 5.19
CA GLY A 61 13.49 0.14 5.62
C GLY A 61 14.91 0.56 5.27
N VAL A 62 15.89 -0.28 5.61
CA VAL A 62 17.32 -0.04 5.33
C VAL A 62 17.58 0.02 3.82
N GLU A 63 17.06 -0.93 3.05
CA GLU A 63 17.21 -0.92 1.58
C GLU A 63 16.56 0.33 0.95
N THR A 64 15.43 0.79 1.48
CA THR A 64 14.80 2.03 1.00
C THR A 64 15.70 3.24 1.25
N VAL A 65 16.30 3.35 2.44
CA VAL A 65 17.26 4.42 2.75
C VAL A 65 18.44 4.38 1.77
N ARG A 66 19.05 3.21 1.58
CA ARG A 66 20.19 3.04 0.64
C ARG A 66 19.85 3.47 -0.78
N ARG A 67 18.67 3.08 -1.28
CA ARG A 67 18.20 3.49 -2.62
C ARG A 67 17.95 5.00 -2.71
N ALA A 68 17.35 5.57 -1.69
CA ALA A 68 17.07 7.01 -1.65
C ALA A 68 18.37 7.84 -1.60
N ILE A 69 19.38 7.41 -0.85
CA ILE A 69 20.72 8.06 -0.83
C ILE A 69 21.39 7.96 -2.21
N ARG A 70 21.41 6.77 -2.82
CA ARG A 70 21.97 6.60 -4.18
C ARG A 70 21.24 7.46 -5.22
N SER A 71 19.95 7.66 -5.08
CA SER A 71 19.15 8.47 -6.02
C SER A 71 19.53 9.95 -6.06
N VAL A 72 20.30 10.42 -5.08
CA VAL A 72 20.84 11.78 -5.02
C VAL A 72 22.35 11.82 -5.28
N GLY A 73 22.93 10.72 -5.80
CA GLY A 73 24.33 10.64 -6.19
C GLY A 73 25.31 10.48 -5.03
N LYS A 74 24.85 10.01 -3.86
CA LYS A 74 25.70 9.77 -2.68
C LYS A 74 25.88 8.29 -2.42
N ASP A 75 26.98 7.91 -1.72
CA ASP A 75 27.21 6.54 -1.28
C ASP A 75 26.48 6.29 0.06
N PRO A 76 25.58 5.31 0.16
CA PRO A 76 24.91 5.00 1.42
C PRO A 76 25.85 4.49 2.52
N GLU A 77 27.02 4.01 2.19
CA GLU A 77 28.02 3.55 3.18
C GLU A 77 28.69 4.73 3.92
N ASP A 78 28.57 5.96 3.40
CA ASP A 78 29.04 7.17 4.08
C ASP A 78 28.06 7.66 5.16
N PHE A 79 26.89 7.03 5.29
CA PHE A 79 25.81 7.47 6.16
C PHE A 79 25.39 6.39 7.15
N SER A 80 24.88 6.86 8.28
CA SER A 80 24.19 6.06 9.29
C SER A 80 22.97 6.84 9.82
N GLY A 81 22.26 6.26 10.78
CA GLY A 81 21.21 7.02 11.45
C GLY A 81 19.96 6.23 11.81
N ARG A 82 18.84 6.93 11.98
CA ARG A 82 17.59 6.36 12.44
C ARG A 82 16.46 6.61 11.46
N VAL A 83 15.60 5.60 11.32
CA VAL A 83 14.35 5.64 10.55
C VAL A 83 13.21 5.24 11.46
N MET A 84 12.31 6.18 11.68
CA MET A 84 11.13 5.99 12.52
C MET A 84 9.88 6.12 11.68
N THR A 85 9.05 5.08 11.63
CA THR A 85 7.74 5.15 10.98
C THR A 85 6.63 5.11 12.01
N ARG A 86 5.60 5.93 11.79
CA ARG A 86 4.33 5.90 12.51
C ARG A 86 3.22 5.67 11.50
N THR A 87 2.45 4.62 11.68
CA THR A 87 1.42 4.26 10.72
C THR A 87 0.09 3.93 11.37
N ALA A 88 -0.99 4.47 10.79
CA ALA A 88 -2.36 4.07 11.07
C ALA A 88 -2.77 2.85 10.22
N VAL A 89 -1.97 2.47 9.22
CA VAL A 89 -2.23 1.31 8.36
C VAL A 89 -1.89 0.02 9.11
N PRO A 90 -2.84 -0.90 9.32
CA PRO A 90 -2.57 -2.18 9.98
C PRO A 90 -1.50 -3.00 9.27
N ILE A 91 -0.57 -3.54 10.04
CA ILE A 91 0.61 -4.24 9.53
C ILE A 91 0.27 -5.69 9.16
N GLY A 92 0.72 -6.16 7.99
CA GLY A 92 0.68 -7.57 7.60
C GLY A 92 -0.70 -8.10 7.22
N VAL A 93 -1.65 -7.23 6.91
CA VAL A 93 -3.05 -7.61 6.59
C VAL A 93 -3.48 -7.25 5.16
N GLY A 94 -2.55 -6.86 4.29
CA GLY A 94 -2.85 -6.55 2.89
C GLY A 94 -3.23 -5.09 2.60
N LEU A 95 -3.03 -4.17 3.57
CA LEU A 95 -3.36 -2.74 3.44
C LEU A 95 -2.15 -1.87 3.03
N LYS A 96 -1.12 -2.48 2.45
CA LYS A 96 0.03 -1.84 1.81
C LYS A 96 0.96 -1.08 2.79
N THR A 97 1.04 -1.52 4.05
CA THR A 97 1.91 -0.87 5.06
C THR A 97 3.38 -0.83 4.64
N SER A 98 3.90 -1.89 4.00
CA SER A 98 5.28 -1.92 3.49
C SER A 98 5.52 -0.83 2.46
N SER A 99 4.60 -0.68 1.49
CA SER A 99 4.71 0.31 0.41
C SER A 99 4.49 1.74 0.91
N SER A 100 3.56 1.96 1.85
CA SER A 100 3.38 3.28 2.46
C SER A 100 4.61 3.68 3.28
N SER A 101 5.21 2.74 4.03
CA SER A 101 6.44 3.01 4.78
C SER A 101 7.62 3.29 3.85
N SER A 102 7.86 2.46 2.84
CA SER A 102 9.01 2.65 1.93
C SER A 102 8.90 3.93 1.10
N THR A 103 7.71 4.29 0.61
CA THR A 103 7.53 5.57 -0.10
C THR A 103 7.71 6.78 0.80
N ALA A 104 7.23 6.72 2.06
CA ALA A 104 7.45 7.78 3.04
C ALA A 104 8.95 7.93 3.40
N ILE A 105 9.65 6.81 3.62
CA ILE A 105 11.11 6.80 3.89
C ILE A 105 11.87 7.40 2.71
N ALA A 106 11.55 6.99 1.47
CA ALA A 106 12.23 7.52 0.28
C ALA A 106 12.08 9.03 0.15
N LEU A 107 10.86 9.57 0.39
CA LEU A 107 10.65 11.02 0.41
C LEU A 107 11.42 11.71 1.52
N ALA A 108 11.40 11.17 2.75
CA ALA A 108 12.05 11.78 3.90
C ALA A 108 13.58 11.81 3.76
N VAL A 109 14.20 10.70 3.31
CA VAL A 109 15.65 10.63 3.09
C VAL A 109 16.10 11.63 2.03
N ARG A 110 15.41 11.67 0.88
CA ARG A 110 15.72 12.64 -0.19
C ARG A 110 15.58 14.08 0.28
N ALA A 111 14.56 14.38 1.08
CA ALA A 111 14.35 15.70 1.66
C ALA A 111 15.45 16.06 2.66
N ALA A 112 15.87 15.15 3.54
CA ALA A 112 16.98 15.35 4.47
C ALA A 112 18.31 15.64 3.72
N LEU A 113 18.48 15.08 2.52
CA LEU A 113 19.61 15.33 1.63
C LEU A 113 19.43 16.54 0.69
N GLY A 114 18.43 17.38 0.95
CA GLY A 114 18.24 18.67 0.27
C GLY A 114 17.37 18.65 -0.99
N VAL A 115 16.73 17.53 -1.34
CA VAL A 115 15.80 17.46 -2.46
C VAL A 115 14.45 18.06 -2.06
N LYS A 116 14.13 19.25 -2.57
CA LYS A 116 12.88 19.97 -2.24
C LYS A 116 11.72 19.66 -3.16
N ALA A 117 12.01 19.25 -4.41
CA ALA A 117 10.99 18.95 -5.39
C ALA A 117 10.31 17.61 -5.11
N PHE A 118 8.98 17.56 -5.25
CA PHE A 118 8.25 16.31 -5.25
C PHE A 118 8.54 15.56 -6.55
N ASP A 119 9.25 14.46 -6.44
CA ASP A 119 9.63 13.57 -7.54
C ASP A 119 9.07 12.18 -7.26
N PRO A 120 7.81 11.94 -7.65
CA PRO A 120 7.15 10.68 -7.38
C PRO A 120 7.81 9.50 -8.08
N LYS A 121 8.35 9.71 -9.29
CA LYS A 121 9.00 8.64 -10.05
C LYS A 121 10.16 8.03 -9.27
N THR A 122 11.09 8.86 -8.83
CA THR A 122 12.25 8.38 -8.07
C THR A 122 11.85 7.77 -6.73
N ALA A 123 10.85 8.33 -6.03
CA ALA A 123 10.37 7.74 -4.77
C ALA A 123 9.73 6.36 -4.98
N LEU A 124 8.98 6.18 -6.08
CA LEU A 124 8.43 4.87 -6.49
C LEU A 124 9.54 3.89 -6.86
N ASP A 125 10.52 4.31 -7.65
CA ASP A 125 11.66 3.47 -8.04
C ASP A 125 12.44 2.99 -6.80
N CYS A 126 12.71 3.87 -5.84
CA CYS A 126 13.34 3.49 -4.56
C CYS A 126 12.52 2.44 -3.79
N SER A 127 11.19 2.61 -3.70
CA SER A 127 10.30 1.67 -3.02
C SER A 127 10.26 0.31 -3.71
N VAL A 128 10.13 0.29 -5.04
CA VAL A 128 10.09 -0.93 -5.86
C VAL A 128 11.40 -1.72 -5.74
N GLU A 129 12.53 -1.05 -5.93
CA GLU A 129 13.85 -1.69 -5.85
C GLU A 129 14.17 -2.19 -4.44
N ALA A 130 13.81 -1.44 -3.40
CA ALA A 130 13.96 -1.89 -2.02
C ALA A 130 13.09 -3.11 -1.72
N SER A 131 11.86 -3.14 -2.25
CA SER A 131 10.95 -4.27 -2.07
C SER A 131 11.45 -5.55 -2.73
N LEU A 132 12.10 -5.43 -3.90
CA LEU A 132 12.75 -6.56 -4.58
C LEU A 132 13.99 -7.02 -3.81
N ALA A 133 14.88 -6.09 -3.44
CA ALA A 133 16.14 -6.42 -2.77
C ALA A 133 15.95 -7.04 -1.38
N SER A 134 14.94 -6.59 -0.64
CA SER A 134 14.61 -7.14 0.69
C SER A 134 13.77 -8.41 0.66
N GLY A 135 13.31 -8.84 -0.52
CA GLY A 135 12.38 -9.98 -0.66
C GLY A 135 10.95 -9.70 -0.18
N ALA A 136 10.61 -8.44 0.12
CA ALA A 136 9.27 -8.05 0.56
C ALA A 136 8.21 -8.24 -0.55
N SER A 137 8.62 -8.17 -1.81
CA SER A 137 7.78 -8.41 -2.98
C SER A 137 8.53 -9.16 -4.09
N VAL A 138 7.80 -9.97 -4.85
CA VAL A 138 8.33 -10.66 -6.04
C VAL A 138 8.28 -9.77 -7.28
N THR A 139 7.29 -8.87 -7.36
CA THR A 139 7.06 -7.98 -8.52
C THR A 139 7.51 -6.53 -8.28
N GLY A 140 8.05 -6.23 -7.08
CA GLY A 140 8.36 -4.88 -6.63
C GLY A 140 7.16 -4.08 -6.12
N ALA A 141 5.92 -4.56 -6.35
CA ALA A 141 4.67 -3.98 -5.87
C ALA A 141 4.50 -2.49 -6.23
N LEU A 142 4.74 -2.13 -7.50
CA LEU A 142 4.56 -0.76 -7.99
C LEU A 142 3.12 -0.27 -7.82
N ASP A 143 2.13 -1.14 -8.03
CA ASP A 143 0.71 -0.84 -7.80
C ASP A 143 0.46 -0.37 -6.36
N ASP A 144 1.01 -1.09 -5.39
CA ASP A 144 0.91 -0.77 -3.97
C ASP A 144 1.59 0.57 -3.65
N ALA A 145 2.81 0.78 -4.15
CA ALA A 145 3.56 2.01 -3.96
C ALA A 145 2.88 3.22 -4.61
N ALA A 146 2.35 3.06 -5.83
CA ALA A 146 1.60 4.10 -6.54
C ALA A 146 0.33 4.49 -5.77
N GLY A 147 -0.45 3.52 -5.29
CA GLY A 147 -1.62 3.78 -4.46
C GLY A 147 -1.29 4.54 -3.17
N CYS A 148 -0.16 4.22 -2.53
CA CYS A 148 0.27 4.87 -1.30
C CYS A 148 0.83 6.28 -1.51
N LEU A 149 1.49 6.53 -2.63
CA LEU A 149 2.22 7.77 -2.88
C LEU A 149 1.41 8.80 -3.66
N LEU A 150 0.64 8.37 -4.68
CA LEU A 150 0.03 9.30 -5.64
C LEU A 150 -1.38 9.73 -5.27
N GLY A 151 -2.07 8.98 -4.41
CA GLY A 151 -3.51 9.16 -4.21
C GLY A 151 -4.33 8.65 -5.39
N GLY A 152 -5.67 8.68 -5.25
CA GLY A 152 -6.59 8.24 -6.28
C GLY A 152 -6.57 6.73 -6.54
N LEU A 153 -7.02 6.36 -7.73
CA LEU A 153 -7.03 5.00 -8.27
C LEU A 153 -5.87 4.85 -9.27
N ASN A 154 -4.94 3.95 -9.00
CA ASN A 154 -3.74 3.74 -9.81
C ASN A 154 -3.74 2.32 -10.39
N MET A 155 -3.47 2.23 -11.69
CA MET A 155 -3.38 1.00 -12.46
C MET A 155 -1.98 0.90 -13.05
N THR A 156 -1.27 -0.20 -12.75
CA THR A 156 0.15 -0.35 -13.08
C THR A 156 0.43 -1.69 -13.74
N ASP A 157 1.48 -1.71 -14.52
CA ASP A 157 2.20 -2.93 -14.90
C ASP A 157 3.50 -2.97 -14.08
N ASN A 158 3.56 -3.87 -13.10
CA ASN A 158 4.69 -4.00 -12.21
C ASN A 158 5.91 -4.62 -12.90
N ILE A 159 5.69 -5.45 -13.94
CA ILE A 159 6.75 -6.09 -14.71
C ILE A 159 7.45 -5.05 -15.58
N GLU A 160 6.66 -4.26 -16.32
CA GLU A 160 7.14 -3.17 -17.16
C GLU A 160 7.51 -1.91 -16.34
N ARG A 161 7.24 -1.92 -15.04
CA ARG A 161 7.43 -0.77 -14.13
C ARG A 161 6.77 0.51 -14.64
N LYS A 162 5.52 0.38 -15.10
CA LYS A 162 4.76 1.49 -15.68
C LYS A 162 3.47 1.75 -14.93
N ILE A 163 3.17 3.03 -14.71
CA ILE A 163 1.82 3.49 -14.37
C ILE A 163 1.07 3.61 -15.69
N ILE A 164 0.05 2.75 -15.88
CA ILE A 164 -0.75 2.72 -17.10
C ILE A 164 -1.81 3.82 -17.06
N LYS A 165 -2.44 4.01 -15.87
CA LYS A 165 -3.45 5.03 -15.67
C LYS A 165 -3.53 5.42 -14.19
N SER A 166 -3.69 6.71 -13.93
CA SER A 166 -4.06 7.25 -12.62
C SER A 166 -5.31 8.11 -12.77
N LYS A 167 -6.25 7.96 -11.85
CA LYS A 167 -7.49 8.75 -11.83
C LYS A 167 -7.77 9.17 -10.40
N LEU A 168 -8.04 10.44 -10.18
CA LEU A 168 -8.57 10.94 -8.90
C LEU A 168 -10.04 10.54 -8.76
N PHE A 169 -10.50 10.34 -7.53
CA PHE A 169 -11.91 10.14 -7.25
C PHE A 169 -12.65 11.45 -7.44
N GLU A 170 -13.77 11.43 -8.15
CA GLU A 170 -14.59 12.62 -8.41
C GLU A 170 -15.27 13.13 -7.13
N LYS A 171 -15.49 12.24 -6.18
CA LYS A 171 -16.08 12.51 -4.85
C LYS A 171 -15.41 11.65 -3.79
N GLY A 172 -15.45 12.07 -2.55
CA GLY A 172 -14.98 11.28 -1.42
C GLY A 172 -15.86 10.04 -1.26
N LEU A 173 -15.28 8.86 -1.46
CA LEU A 173 -15.96 7.58 -1.21
C LEU A 173 -15.71 7.16 0.23
N LYS A 174 -16.68 6.51 0.86
CA LYS A 174 -16.50 5.90 2.17
C LYS A 174 -15.88 4.52 2.01
N VAL A 175 -14.97 4.16 2.88
CA VAL A 175 -14.30 2.86 2.84
C VAL A 175 -14.39 2.20 4.21
N LEU A 176 -14.95 1.00 4.23
CA LEU A 176 -14.98 0.15 5.41
C LEU A 176 -14.00 -0.99 5.23
N ILE A 177 -13.19 -1.25 6.24
CA ILE A 177 -12.16 -2.30 6.19
C ILE A 177 -12.36 -3.24 7.37
N LYS A 178 -12.62 -4.52 7.07
CA LYS A 178 -12.63 -5.61 8.03
C LYS A 178 -11.23 -6.18 8.15
N VAL A 179 -10.69 -6.20 9.36
CA VAL A 179 -9.40 -6.83 9.68
C VAL A 179 -9.65 -8.01 10.62
N PRO A 180 -9.75 -9.23 10.09
CA PRO A 180 -9.93 -10.43 10.91
C PRO A 180 -8.72 -10.68 11.80
N LYS A 181 -8.93 -11.38 12.92
CA LYS A 181 -7.83 -11.82 13.80
C LYS A 181 -6.91 -12.88 13.17
N ALA A 182 -7.26 -13.39 11.99
CA ALA A 182 -6.48 -14.39 11.27
C ALA A 182 -5.15 -13.80 10.77
N LYS A 183 -4.12 -14.64 10.69
CA LYS A 183 -2.84 -14.28 10.08
C LYS A 183 -2.92 -14.35 8.55
N SER A 184 -2.03 -13.62 7.86
CA SER A 184 -1.86 -13.75 6.42
C SER A 184 -1.50 -15.19 6.03
N ARG A 185 -2.09 -15.68 4.93
CA ARG A 185 -1.83 -17.01 4.37
C ARG A 185 -0.94 -16.98 3.12
N ARG A 186 -0.27 -15.86 2.88
CA ARG A 186 0.59 -15.68 1.69
C ARG A 186 1.59 -16.82 1.50
N GLU A 187 2.24 -17.24 2.59
CA GLU A 187 3.29 -18.26 2.56
C GLU A 187 2.74 -19.69 2.36
N SER A 188 1.43 -19.90 2.48
CA SER A 188 0.80 -21.22 2.36
C SER A 188 0.34 -21.56 0.94
N VAL A 189 0.53 -20.66 -0.04
CA VAL A 189 0.04 -20.85 -1.41
C VAL A 189 1.20 -20.84 -2.40
N ASP A 190 1.28 -21.87 -3.23
CA ASP A 190 2.30 -22.00 -4.27
C ASP A 190 2.19 -20.83 -5.28
N PRO A 191 3.25 -20.05 -5.49
CA PRO A 191 3.27 -18.98 -6.47
C PRO A 191 2.98 -19.45 -7.91
N LYS A 192 3.31 -20.70 -8.25
CA LYS A 192 2.99 -21.28 -9.56
C LYS A 192 1.49 -21.45 -9.75
N PHE A 193 0.80 -21.90 -8.69
CA PHE A 193 -0.66 -22.01 -8.70
C PHE A 193 -1.32 -20.64 -8.88
N VAL A 194 -0.86 -19.61 -8.16
CA VAL A 194 -1.39 -18.26 -8.31
C VAL A 194 -1.24 -17.72 -9.74
N ARG A 195 -0.09 -17.95 -10.37
CA ARG A 195 0.18 -17.51 -11.75
C ARG A 195 -0.76 -18.14 -12.80
N MET A 196 -1.37 -19.28 -12.54
CA MET A 196 -2.36 -19.87 -13.45
C MET A 196 -3.60 -18.98 -13.66
N PHE A 197 -3.85 -18.05 -12.73
CA PHE A 197 -4.97 -17.09 -12.80
C PHE A 197 -4.59 -15.77 -13.47
N GLY A 198 -3.40 -15.64 -14.07
CA GLY A 198 -2.93 -14.42 -14.70
C GLY A 198 -3.88 -13.88 -15.75
N GLY A 199 -4.36 -14.75 -16.68
CA GLY A 199 -5.33 -14.34 -17.71
C GLY A 199 -6.65 -13.82 -17.14
N LEU A 200 -7.13 -14.39 -16.03
CA LEU A 200 -8.33 -13.88 -15.35
C LEU A 200 -8.07 -12.53 -14.69
N THR A 201 -6.90 -12.35 -14.08
CA THR A 201 -6.49 -11.07 -13.49
C THR A 201 -6.37 -9.98 -14.57
N ASP A 202 -5.87 -10.31 -15.75
CA ASP A 202 -5.81 -9.36 -16.87
C ASP A 202 -7.20 -8.90 -17.31
N ILE A 203 -8.22 -9.75 -17.27
CA ILE A 203 -9.61 -9.36 -17.54
C ILE A 203 -10.10 -8.34 -16.51
N PHE A 204 -9.86 -8.55 -15.23
CA PHE A 204 -10.24 -7.59 -14.18
C PHE A 204 -9.49 -6.28 -14.32
N PHE A 205 -8.22 -6.33 -14.69
CA PHE A 205 -7.41 -5.15 -14.95
C PHE A 205 -7.97 -4.32 -16.13
N GLU A 206 -8.32 -4.97 -17.23
CA GLU A 206 -8.95 -4.32 -18.38
C GLU A 206 -10.32 -3.70 -18.04
N MET A 207 -11.14 -4.37 -17.22
CA MET A 207 -12.39 -3.79 -16.72
C MET A 207 -12.11 -2.49 -15.96
N SER A 208 -11.13 -2.51 -15.06
CA SER A 208 -10.72 -1.33 -14.30
C SER A 208 -10.24 -0.19 -15.20
N LEU A 209 -9.45 -0.48 -16.24
CA LEU A 209 -8.98 0.49 -17.23
C LEU A 209 -10.13 1.13 -18.02
N ARG A 210 -11.17 0.36 -18.35
CA ARG A 210 -12.35 0.82 -19.07
C ARG A 210 -13.34 1.61 -18.22
N GLY A 211 -13.08 1.75 -16.91
CA GLY A 211 -13.86 2.61 -16.02
C GLY A 211 -14.81 1.89 -15.08
N ASP A 212 -14.72 0.56 -14.98
CA ASP A 212 -15.46 -0.25 -14.04
C ASP A 212 -14.54 -0.92 -12.99
N PRO A 213 -13.88 -0.11 -12.13
CA PRO A 213 -12.98 -0.64 -11.11
C PRO A 213 -13.69 -1.39 -9.99
N TRP A 214 -14.95 -1.07 -9.73
CA TRP A 214 -15.64 -1.63 -8.59
C TRP A 214 -16.16 -3.04 -8.86
N THR A 215 -16.69 -3.31 -10.06
CA THR A 215 -16.98 -4.69 -10.49
C THR A 215 -15.70 -5.50 -10.56
N ALA A 216 -14.60 -4.92 -11.08
CA ALA A 216 -13.30 -5.58 -11.08
C ALA A 216 -12.85 -5.93 -9.65
N MET A 217 -13.07 -5.05 -8.65
CA MET A 217 -12.75 -5.31 -7.25
C MET A 217 -13.54 -6.49 -6.67
N ILE A 218 -14.83 -6.60 -6.98
CA ILE A 218 -15.68 -7.71 -6.53
C ILE A 218 -15.15 -9.04 -7.10
N LEU A 219 -14.95 -9.10 -8.41
CA LEU A 219 -14.49 -10.31 -9.10
C LEU A 219 -13.08 -10.72 -8.65
N ASN A 220 -12.18 -9.76 -8.54
CA ASN A 220 -10.85 -9.96 -7.99
C ASN A 220 -10.90 -10.47 -6.55
N GLY A 221 -11.73 -9.84 -5.71
CA GLY A 221 -11.90 -10.22 -4.31
C GLY A 221 -12.38 -11.65 -4.14
N MET A 222 -13.40 -12.07 -4.90
CA MET A 222 -13.92 -13.46 -4.90
C MET A 222 -12.84 -14.46 -5.36
N THR A 223 -12.17 -14.15 -6.47
CA THR A 223 -11.14 -15.00 -7.05
C THR A 223 -9.97 -15.18 -6.08
N TYR A 224 -9.41 -14.09 -5.57
CA TYR A 224 -8.24 -14.18 -4.68
C TYR A 224 -8.58 -14.68 -3.28
N SER A 225 -9.80 -14.48 -2.78
CA SER A 225 -10.25 -15.16 -1.56
C SER A 225 -10.20 -16.68 -1.75
N SER A 226 -10.70 -17.18 -2.88
CA SER A 226 -10.68 -18.62 -3.18
C SER A 226 -9.24 -19.16 -3.34
N ILE A 227 -8.40 -18.48 -4.13
CA ILE A 227 -7.00 -18.86 -4.36
C ILE A 227 -6.21 -18.92 -3.05
N LEU A 228 -6.38 -17.90 -2.19
CA LEU A 228 -5.66 -17.76 -0.92
C LEU A 228 -6.38 -18.42 0.27
N LYS A 229 -7.47 -19.16 -0.02
CA LYS A 229 -8.25 -19.95 0.96
C LYS A 229 -8.83 -19.09 2.09
N TYR A 230 -9.24 -17.87 1.79
CA TYR A 230 -10.06 -17.04 2.67
C TYR A 230 -11.54 -17.19 2.33
N ASP A 231 -12.38 -16.88 3.31
CA ASP A 231 -13.81 -16.80 3.12
C ASP A 231 -14.17 -15.54 2.29
N PRO A 232 -14.83 -15.66 1.13
CA PRO A 232 -15.29 -14.52 0.35
C PRO A 232 -16.55 -13.86 0.92
N PHE A 233 -17.25 -14.53 1.83
CA PHE A 233 -18.56 -14.10 2.34
C PHE A 233 -18.58 -12.68 2.91
N PRO A 234 -17.57 -12.19 3.65
CA PRO A 234 -17.56 -10.81 4.12
C PRO A 234 -17.64 -9.76 2.99
N ALA A 235 -17.03 -10.04 1.82
CA ALA A 235 -17.12 -9.14 0.67
C ALA A 235 -18.50 -9.21 -0.01
N LEU A 236 -19.11 -10.39 -0.09
CA LEU A 236 -20.46 -10.56 -0.64
C LEU A 236 -21.50 -9.83 0.20
N VAL A 237 -21.43 -9.97 1.52
CA VAL A 237 -22.31 -9.23 2.45
C VAL A 237 -22.16 -7.72 2.29
N ALA A 238 -20.94 -7.21 2.04
CA ALA A 238 -20.74 -5.80 1.78
C ALA A 238 -21.46 -5.32 0.51
N VAL A 239 -21.47 -6.15 -0.55
CA VAL A 239 -22.23 -5.86 -1.77
C VAL A 239 -23.74 -5.87 -1.52
N GLU A 240 -24.26 -6.80 -0.72
CA GLU A 240 -25.67 -6.83 -0.29
C GLU A 240 -26.07 -5.56 0.47
N HIS A 241 -25.14 -4.96 1.24
CA HIS A 241 -25.31 -3.66 1.89
C HIS A 241 -25.11 -2.45 0.96
N GLY A 242 -24.97 -2.68 -0.34
CA GLY A 242 -24.89 -1.61 -1.34
C GLY A 242 -23.48 -1.02 -1.52
N ALA A 243 -22.42 -1.75 -1.18
CA ALA A 243 -21.08 -1.36 -1.56
C ALA A 243 -20.92 -1.33 -3.09
N LEU A 244 -20.25 -0.30 -3.62
CA LEU A 244 -19.87 -0.21 -5.03
C LEU A 244 -18.94 -1.35 -5.44
N GLY A 245 -18.00 -1.67 -4.56
CA GLY A 245 -17.04 -2.74 -4.70
C GLY A 245 -16.58 -3.25 -3.35
N ALA A 246 -16.31 -4.54 -3.27
CA ALA A 246 -15.76 -5.15 -2.07
C ALA A 246 -14.87 -6.34 -2.43
N GLY A 247 -13.81 -6.56 -1.65
CA GLY A 247 -12.93 -7.68 -1.92
C GLY A 247 -11.76 -7.79 -0.94
N LEU A 248 -11.06 -8.92 -1.05
CA LEU A 248 -9.81 -9.16 -0.34
C LEU A 248 -8.76 -8.16 -0.79
N SER A 249 -8.09 -7.49 0.15
CA SER A 249 -7.03 -6.55 -0.17
C SER A 249 -5.66 -7.23 -0.12
N GLY A 250 -4.90 -7.14 -1.20
CA GLY A 250 -3.58 -7.76 -1.34
C GLY A 250 -3.64 -9.27 -1.10
N THR A 251 -2.75 -9.76 -0.24
CA THR A 251 -2.72 -11.15 0.19
C THR A 251 -3.55 -11.41 1.45
N GLY A 252 -4.41 -10.45 1.83
CA GLY A 252 -5.31 -10.56 2.98
C GLY A 252 -4.58 -10.52 4.34
N PRO A 253 -5.32 -10.80 5.43
CA PRO A 253 -6.74 -11.20 5.47
C PRO A 253 -7.76 -10.06 5.39
N ALA A 254 -7.34 -8.79 5.27
CA ALA A 254 -8.27 -7.67 5.27
C ALA A 254 -9.18 -7.69 4.04
N VAL A 255 -10.46 -7.40 4.27
CA VAL A 255 -11.49 -7.17 3.25
C VAL A 255 -11.86 -5.69 3.27
N ALA A 256 -11.83 -5.05 2.11
CA ALA A 256 -12.24 -3.66 1.96
C ALA A 256 -13.56 -3.57 1.19
N ALA A 257 -14.42 -2.63 1.59
CA ALA A 257 -15.67 -2.30 0.92
C ALA A 257 -15.76 -0.79 0.70
N VAL A 258 -16.16 -0.40 -0.49
CA VAL A 258 -16.23 1.00 -0.94
C VAL A 258 -17.68 1.39 -1.15
N PHE A 259 -18.09 2.52 -0.59
CA PHE A 259 -19.45 3.02 -0.61
C PHE A 259 -19.55 4.44 -1.14
N GLU A 260 -20.68 4.74 -1.75
CA GLU A 260 -21.11 6.12 -1.98
C GLU A 260 -21.32 6.84 -0.64
N PRO A 261 -21.06 8.15 -0.54
CA PRO A 261 -21.30 8.91 0.69
C PRO A 261 -22.74 8.83 1.20
N SER A 262 -23.71 8.65 0.28
CA SER A 262 -25.12 8.53 0.59
C SER A 262 -25.52 7.22 1.28
N LYS A 263 -24.63 6.22 1.27
CA LYS A 263 -24.84 4.87 1.82
C LYS A 263 -24.31 4.71 3.25
N ARG A 264 -24.36 5.79 4.03
CA ARG A 264 -23.79 5.81 5.40
C ARG A 264 -24.49 4.81 6.32
N SER A 265 -25.82 4.73 6.31
CA SER A 265 -26.57 3.84 7.20
C SER A 265 -26.32 2.36 6.89
N GLU A 266 -26.22 2.02 5.61
CA GLU A 266 -25.92 0.66 5.17
C GLU A 266 -24.47 0.25 5.54
N MET A 267 -23.54 1.20 5.42
CA MET A 267 -22.16 1.00 5.84
C MET A 267 -22.07 0.80 7.36
N ASP A 268 -22.81 1.57 8.16
CA ASP A 268 -22.83 1.44 9.63
C ASP A 268 -23.40 0.09 10.05
N ALA A 269 -24.48 -0.37 9.42
CA ALA A 269 -25.06 -1.70 9.68
C ALA A 269 -24.06 -2.82 9.35
N LEU A 270 -23.36 -2.71 8.22
CA LEU A 270 -22.30 -3.66 7.86
C LEU A 270 -21.14 -3.63 8.88
N ALA A 271 -20.75 -2.45 9.34
CA ALA A 271 -19.69 -2.32 10.33
C ALA A 271 -20.03 -3.05 11.63
N GLU A 272 -21.27 -2.93 12.11
CA GLU A 272 -21.74 -3.67 13.27
C GLU A 272 -21.73 -5.18 13.03
N GLN A 273 -22.25 -5.62 11.89
CA GLN A 273 -22.23 -7.04 11.52
C GLN A 273 -20.80 -7.59 11.45
N TRP A 274 -19.85 -6.85 10.88
CA TRP A 274 -18.48 -7.29 10.80
C TRP A 274 -17.76 -7.35 12.15
N ARG A 275 -18.21 -6.57 13.13
CA ARG A 275 -17.66 -6.63 14.51
C ARG A 275 -18.13 -7.85 15.29
N THR A 276 -19.22 -8.52 14.89
CA THR A 276 -19.80 -9.64 15.66
C THR A 276 -18.84 -10.84 15.81
N ASP A 277 -17.93 -11.05 14.86
CA ASP A 277 -16.93 -12.12 14.93
C ASP A 277 -15.62 -11.70 15.63
N GLY A 278 -15.61 -10.50 16.21
CA GLY A 278 -14.45 -9.93 16.90
C GLY A 278 -13.38 -9.38 15.97
N SER A 279 -13.68 -9.17 14.69
CA SER A 279 -12.81 -8.45 13.77
C SER A 279 -12.65 -7.00 14.18
N ASN A 280 -11.46 -6.42 13.90
CA ASN A 280 -11.30 -4.98 13.95
C ASN A 280 -11.89 -4.38 12.66
N VAL A 281 -12.74 -3.36 12.79
CA VAL A 281 -13.39 -2.67 11.67
C VAL A 281 -12.93 -1.23 11.66
N ILE A 282 -12.33 -0.83 10.54
CA ILE A 282 -11.76 0.51 10.33
C ILE A 282 -12.63 1.24 9.32
N GLU A 283 -13.05 2.44 9.69
CA GLU A 283 -13.74 3.36 8.82
C GLU A 283 -12.75 4.41 8.32
N THR A 284 -12.73 4.63 7.02
CA THR A 284 -11.88 5.63 6.38
C THR A 284 -12.55 6.16 5.11
N GLU A 285 -11.82 6.90 4.31
CA GLU A 285 -12.29 7.49 3.05
C GLU A 285 -11.26 7.25 1.95
N SER A 286 -11.71 7.34 0.71
CA SER A 286 -10.81 7.44 -0.44
C SER A 286 -9.92 8.68 -0.31
N ASN A 287 -8.69 8.58 -0.81
CA ASN A 287 -7.71 9.65 -0.71
C ASN A 287 -7.23 10.09 -2.10
N ASN A 288 -7.25 11.40 -2.35
CA ASN A 288 -6.71 12.03 -3.56
C ASN A 288 -5.41 12.79 -3.32
N GLU A 289 -4.98 12.90 -2.06
CA GLU A 289 -3.73 13.58 -1.74
C GLU A 289 -2.53 12.67 -2.07
N HIS A 290 -1.52 13.25 -2.69
CA HIS A 290 -0.23 12.57 -2.85
C HIS A 290 0.61 12.65 -1.57
N GLY A 291 1.60 11.78 -1.45
CA GLY A 291 2.60 11.87 -0.39
C GLY A 291 3.35 13.18 -0.43
N LYS A 292 3.80 13.67 0.74
CA LYS A 292 4.46 14.97 0.85
C LYS A 292 5.52 14.98 1.95
N VAL A 293 6.51 15.83 1.77
CA VAL A 293 7.45 16.17 2.83
C VAL A 293 6.74 17.13 3.79
N VAL A 294 6.80 16.84 5.08
CA VAL A 294 6.13 17.61 6.13
C VAL A 294 7.07 18.62 6.77
N THR A 295 8.31 18.21 7.03
CA THR A 295 9.35 19.08 7.59
C THR A 295 10.68 18.81 6.93
N PHE A 296 11.46 19.89 6.76
CA PHE A 296 12.88 19.88 6.40
C PHE A 296 13.67 20.28 7.65
N GLY A 297 14.72 19.55 7.98
CA GLY A 297 15.64 19.91 9.04
C GLY A 297 16.71 20.89 8.61
#